data_547b3b74e3c26c38afeef56dd0a6a2fc
#
_entry.id   547b3b74e3c26c38afeef56dd0a6a2fc
#
_cell.length_a   1.000
_cell.length_b   1.000
_cell.length_c   1.000
_cell.angle_alpha   90.00
_cell.angle_beta   90.00
_cell.angle_gamma   90.00
#
_symmetry.space_group_name_H-M   'P 1'
#
loop_
_entity.id
_entity.type
_entity.pdbx_description
1 polymer ?
#
loop_
_entity_poly.entity_id
_entity_poly.type
_entity_poly.pdbx_seq_one_letter_code
_entity_poly.pdbx_strand_id
1 'polypeptide(L)'
;MQVRPLRAWVLALVLLTACGTPPHKEIDQAQGAIDAARAAGADRLATEEFNAATTSLTLANDAVGQSDYRLALNHALESREHA
;
A
#
# COMPACT_ATOMS: atom_id res chain seq x y z
N MET A 1 10.96 -19.38 31.09
CA MET A 1 10.99 -18.00 31.54
C MET A 1 11.92 -17.12 30.74
N GLN A 2 13.04 -17.61 30.29
CA GLN A 2 14.04 -16.86 29.53
C GLN A 2 13.65 -16.63 28.07
N VAL A 3 12.62 -17.31 27.61
CA VAL A 3 12.16 -17.20 26.23
C VAL A 3 11.40 -15.89 25.95
N ARG A 4 10.80 -15.29 26.96
CA ARG A 4 10.02 -14.06 26.81
C ARG A 4 10.83 -12.86 26.30
N PRO A 5 12.01 -12.53 26.89
CA PRO A 5 12.82 -11.44 26.35
C PRO A 5 13.26 -11.70 24.92
N LEU A 6 13.59 -12.94 24.60
CA LEU A 6 14.01 -13.32 23.27
C LEU A 6 12.92 -13.10 22.24
N ARG A 7 11.67 -13.46 22.58
CA ARG A 7 10.52 -13.23 21.71
C ARG A 7 10.27 -11.74 21.47
N ALA A 8 10.41 -10.93 22.50
CA ALA A 8 10.24 -9.48 22.37
C ALA A 8 11.27 -8.89 21.42
N TRP A 9 12.51 -9.33 21.48
CA TRP A 9 13.57 -8.89 20.58
C TRP A 9 13.28 -9.28 19.14
N VAL A 10 12.85 -10.51 18.89
CA VAL A 10 12.51 -10.99 17.56
C VAL A 10 11.37 -10.18 16.95
N LEU A 11 10.33 -9.90 17.72
CA LEU A 11 9.20 -9.07 17.27
C LEU A 11 9.63 -7.66 16.92
N ALA A 12 10.49 -7.05 17.73
CA ALA A 12 11.02 -5.72 17.47
C ALA A 12 11.82 -5.67 16.18
N LEU A 13 12.65 -6.68 15.91
CA LEU A 13 13.42 -6.77 14.68
C LEU A 13 12.53 -6.91 13.46
N VAL A 14 11.47 -7.73 13.54
CA VAL A 14 10.51 -7.88 12.44
C VAL A 14 9.82 -6.56 12.12
N LEU A 15 9.39 -5.83 13.14
CA LEU A 15 8.75 -4.52 12.95
C LEU A 15 9.69 -3.51 12.29
N LEU A 16 10.94 -3.47 12.71
CA LEU A 16 11.95 -2.58 12.12
C LEU A 16 12.20 -2.93 10.65
N THR A 17 12.29 -4.22 10.33
CA THR A 17 12.48 -4.67 8.96
C THR A 17 11.28 -4.27 8.08
N ALA A 18 10.05 -4.42 8.59
CA ALA A 18 8.84 -4.05 7.88
C ALA A 18 8.80 -2.55 7.56
N CYS A 19 9.25 -1.68 8.49
CA CYS A 19 9.28 -0.24 8.29
C CYS A 19 10.30 0.20 7.23
N GLY A 20 11.37 -0.61 7.01
CA GLY A 20 12.41 -0.30 6.05
C GLY A 20 12.18 -0.88 4.65
N THR A 21 11.04 -1.52 4.41
CA THR A 21 10.74 -2.21 3.15
C THR A 21 9.66 -1.47 2.36
N PRO A 22 9.85 -1.23 1.05
CA PRO A 22 8.79 -0.65 0.22
C PRO A 22 7.54 -1.55 0.24
N PRO A 23 6.33 -0.97 0.25
CA PRO A 23 5.08 -1.74 0.30
C PRO A 23 4.69 -2.27 -1.09
N HIS A 24 5.53 -3.09 -1.70
CA HIS A 24 5.30 -3.62 -3.05
C HIS A 24 4.00 -4.42 -3.15
N LYS A 25 3.73 -5.25 -2.14
CA LYS A 25 2.52 -6.07 -2.11
C LYS A 25 1.26 -5.21 -2.15
N GLU A 26 1.23 -4.17 -1.34
CA GLU A 26 0.07 -3.27 -1.25
C GLU A 26 -0.09 -2.44 -2.51
N ILE A 27 1.01 -2.00 -3.11
CA ILE A 27 0.99 -1.27 -4.39
C ILE A 27 0.49 -2.19 -5.51
N ASP A 28 0.96 -3.42 -5.57
CA ASP A 28 0.50 -4.39 -6.56
C ASP A 28 -0.97 -4.72 -6.40
N GLN A 29 -1.45 -4.84 -5.16
CA GLN A 29 -2.86 -5.06 -4.88
C GLN A 29 -3.71 -3.86 -5.32
N ALA A 30 -3.23 -2.64 -5.10
CA ALA A 30 -3.91 -1.43 -5.55
C ALA A 30 -3.98 -1.37 -7.07
N GLN A 31 -2.88 -1.69 -7.75
CA GLN A 31 -2.87 -1.74 -9.20
C GLN A 31 -3.85 -2.78 -9.74
N GLY A 32 -3.86 -3.98 -9.14
CA GLY A 32 -4.80 -5.02 -9.52
C GLY A 32 -6.25 -4.63 -9.31
N ALA A 33 -6.55 -3.93 -8.21
CA ALA A 33 -7.89 -3.43 -7.93
C ALA A 33 -8.33 -2.38 -8.96
N ILE A 34 -7.42 -1.48 -9.36
CA ILE A 34 -7.69 -0.48 -10.41
C ILE A 34 -7.95 -1.17 -11.74
N ASP A 35 -7.14 -2.16 -12.10
CA ASP A 35 -7.31 -2.90 -13.35
C ASP A 35 -8.65 -3.63 -13.39
N ALA A 36 -9.04 -4.26 -12.28
CA ALA A 36 -10.34 -4.92 -12.16
C ALA A 36 -11.49 -3.92 -12.24
N ALA A 37 -11.35 -2.76 -11.61
CA ALA A 37 -12.36 -1.70 -11.65
C ALA A 37 -12.53 -1.17 -13.08
N ARG A 38 -11.43 -0.98 -13.79
CA ARG A 38 -11.48 -0.54 -15.19
C ARG A 38 -12.18 -1.57 -16.06
N ALA A 39 -11.86 -2.84 -15.88
CA ALA A 39 -12.51 -3.94 -16.62
C ALA A 39 -14.02 -3.97 -16.36
N ALA A 40 -14.46 -3.58 -15.15
CA ALA A 40 -15.87 -3.49 -14.79
C ALA A 40 -16.52 -2.16 -15.24
N GLY A 41 -15.79 -1.26 -15.87
CA GLY A 41 -16.31 0.01 -16.38
C GLY A 41 -16.32 1.16 -15.37
N ALA A 42 -15.60 1.03 -14.26
CA ALA A 42 -15.58 2.06 -13.21
C ALA A 42 -15.03 3.41 -13.70
N ASP A 43 -14.13 3.40 -14.68
CA ASP A 43 -13.58 4.62 -15.28
C ASP A 43 -14.68 5.49 -15.91
N ARG A 44 -15.82 4.92 -16.26
CA ARG A 44 -16.97 5.61 -16.83
C ARG A 44 -18.14 5.72 -15.85
N LEU A 45 -18.35 4.66 -15.04
CA LEU A 45 -19.52 4.56 -14.18
C LEU A 45 -19.29 5.12 -12.78
N ALA A 46 -18.05 5.16 -12.33
CA ALA A 46 -17.65 5.69 -11.02
C ALA A 46 -16.39 6.53 -11.16
N THR A 47 -16.44 7.53 -12.03
CA THR A 47 -15.27 8.30 -12.46
C THR A 47 -14.51 8.95 -11.31
N GLU A 48 -15.21 9.56 -10.34
CA GLU A 48 -14.56 10.23 -9.21
C GLU A 48 -13.76 9.24 -8.34
N GLU A 49 -14.38 8.12 -7.99
CA GLU A 49 -13.72 7.09 -7.19
C GLU A 49 -12.56 6.45 -7.96
N PHE A 50 -12.75 6.20 -9.25
CA PHE A 50 -11.70 5.65 -10.08
C PHE A 50 -10.51 6.61 -10.18
N ASN A 51 -10.76 7.89 -10.38
CA ASN A 51 -9.71 8.91 -10.44
C ASN A 51 -9.01 9.05 -9.09
N ALA A 52 -9.75 8.98 -7.98
CA ALA A 52 -9.16 9.01 -6.65
C ALA A 52 -8.22 7.81 -6.43
N ALA A 53 -8.63 6.62 -6.86
CA ALA A 53 -7.80 5.42 -6.77
C ALA A 53 -6.51 5.59 -7.58
N THR A 54 -6.62 6.07 -8.80
CA THR A 54 -5.47 6.27 -9.69
C THR A 54 -4.51 7.31 -9.12
N THR A 55 -5.03 8.42 -8.61
CA THR A 55 -4.22 9.47 -7.98
C THR A 55 -3.49 8.94 -6.76
N SER A 56 -4.19 8.18 -5.90
CA SER A 56 -3.56 7.60 -4.71
C SER A 56 -2.45 6.61 -5.07
N LEU A 57 -2.62 5.83 -6.13
CA LEU A 57 -1.57 4.92 -6.58
C LEU A 57 -0.33 5.69 -7.08
N THR A 58 -0.54 6.78 -7.83
CA THR A 58 0.55 7.64 -8.28
C THR A 58 1.31 8.21 -7.08
N LEU A 59 0.60 8.70 -6.07
CA LEU A 59 1.21 9.21 -4.85
C LEU A 59 1.98 8.13 -4.09
N ALA A 60 1.47 6.89 -4.09
CA ALA A 60 2.18 5.77 -3.47
C ALA A 60 3.51 5.51 -4.17
N ASN A 61 3.53 5.48 -5.50
CA ASN A 61 4.75 5.28 -6.27
C ASN A 61 5.74 6.44 -6.08
N ASP A 62 5.26 7.67 -6.02
CA ASP A 62 6.10 8.84 -5.78
C ASP A 62 6.75 8.75 -4.39
N ALA A 63 5.98 8.34 -3.39
CA ALA A 63 6.49 8.18 -2.02
C ALA A 63 7.57 7.09 -1.95
N VAL A 64 7.42 6.00 -2.70
CA VAL A 64 8.47 4.97 -2.81
C VAL A 64 9.74 5.59 -3.40
N GLY A 65 9.62 6.40 -4.44
CA GLY A 65 10.76 7.08 -5.05
C GLY A 65 11.48 8.01 -4.09
N GLN A 66 10.77 8.54 -3.08
CA GLN A 66 11.32 9.39 -2.04
C GLN A 66 11.74 8.59 -0.80
N SER A 67 11.66 7.27 -0.84
CA SER A 67 11.93 6.36 0.28
C SER A 67 11.01 6.60 1.49
N ASP A 68 9.86 7.22 1.29
CA ASP A 68 8.85 7.40 2.32
C ASP A 68 7.85 6.24 2.26
N TYR A 69 8.28 5.09 2.77
CA TYR A 69 7.52 3.84 2.64
C TYR A 69 6.24 3.83 3.49
N ARG A 70 6.22 4.58 4.57
CA ARG A 70 5.02 4.71 5.40
C ARG A 70 3.93 5.46 4.65
N LEU A 71 4.28 6.57 4.02
CA LEU A 71 3.37 7.34 3.19
C LEU A 71 2.94 6.53 1.97
N ALA A 72 3.88 5.81 1.35
CA ALA A 72 3.59 4.93 0.22
C ALA A 72 2.54 3.88 0.59
N LEU A 73 2.67 3.26 1.76
CA LEU A 73 1.70 2.27 2.24
C LEU A 73 0.32 2.91 2.41
N ASN A 74 0.25 4.08 3.04
CA ASN A 74 -1.01 4.77 3.25
C ASN A 74 -1.71 5.07 1.93
N HIS A 75 -0.99 5.59 0.94
CA HIS A 75 -1.56 5.89 -0.37
C HIS A 75 -1.97 4.64 -1.13
N ALA A 76 -1.20 3.55 -1.01
CA ALA A 76 -1.56 2.28 -1.65
C ALA A 76 -2.87 1.73 -1.08
N LEU A 77 -3.05 1.81 0.24
CA LEU A 77 -4.28 1.37 0.89
C LEU A 77 -5.48 2.25 0.48
N GLU A 78 -5.28 3.56 0.40
CA GLU A 78 -6.31 4.48 -0.09
C GLU A 78 -6.71 4.16 -1.53
N SER A 79 -5.73 3.89 -2.39
CA SER A 79 -5.98 3.53 -3.78
C SER A 79 -6.84 2.28 -3.88
N ARG A 80 -6.49 1.25 -3.12
CA ARG A 80 -7.25 0.00 -3.11
C ARG A 80 -8.67 0.21 -2.60
N GLU A 81 -8.84 1.07 -1.60
CA GLU A 81 -10.14 1.37 -1.03
C GLU A 81 -11.05 2.07 -2.05
N HIS A 82 -10.52 3.04 -2.80
CA HIS A 82 -11.28 3.75 -3.82
C HIS A 82 -11.59 2.85 -5.04
N ALA A 83 -10.68 1.97 -5.36
CA ALA A 83 -10.91 1.05 -6.46
C ALA A 83 -11.93 -0.01 -6.09
#